data_c4a089994a570e52f6451d707b29e3c9
#
_entry.id   c4a089994a570e52f6451d707b29e3c9
#
_cell.length_a   1.000
_cell.length_b   1.000
_cell.length_c   1.000
_cell.angle_alpha   90.00
_cell.angle_beta   90.00
_cell.angle_gamma   90.00
#
_symmetry.space_group_name_H-M   'P 1'
#
loop_
_entity.id
_entity.type
_entity.pdbx_description
1 polymer ?
#
loop_
_entity_poly.entity_id
_entity_poly.type
_entity_poly.pdbx_seq_one_letter_code
_entity_poly.pdbx_strand_id
1 'polypeptide(L)'
;NSEITDEQILHAANLSGVQDFLGSIPNGYDLQLRERGEGLSGGQKQALAIARGLVKKTPMLMMDEPTSSIDTRSEQKLIFNLKRELKDSTLLLVTHRPTMLELVDRVIVIEQGKIVANGPKDDVLKFLSSKNNNLSNTSKQKD
;
A
#
# COMPACT_ATOMS: atom_id res chain seq x y z
N ASN A 1 -8.52 6.03 26.54
CA ASN A 1 -8.39 6.62 25.19
C ASN A 1 -7.18 7.54 25.21
N SER A 2 -6.04 7.10 24.68
CA SER A 2 -4.94 8.02 24.44
C SER A 2 -5.37 8.98 23.33
N GLU A 3 -5.42 10.28 23.64
CA GLU A 3 -5.67 11.31 22.64
C GLU A 3 -4.56 11.29 21.58
N ILE A 4 -4.94 11.49 20.33
CA ILE A 4 -3.98 11.62 19.22
C ILE A 4 -3.36 13.01 19.34
N THR A 5 -2.02 13.08 19.30
CA THR A 5 -1.29 14.35 19.36
C THR A 5 -1.09 14.92 17.96
N ASP A 6 -0.88 16.25 17.88
CA ASP A 6 -0.55 16.92 16.60
C ASP A 6 0.72 16.36 15.98
N GLU A 7 1.71 15.98 16.81
CA GLU A 7 2.93 15.36 16.33
C GLU A 7 2.67 14.03 15.62
N GLN A 8 1.77 13.19 16.15
CA GLN A 8 1.37 11.92 15.50
C GLN A 8 0.63 12.18 14.18
N ILE A 9 -0.21 13.22 14.11
CA ILE A 9 -0.90 13.60 12.87
C ILE A 9 0.10 14.04 11.81
N LEU A 10 1.03 14.94 12.17
CA LEU A 10 2.06 15.44 11.25
C LEU A 10 2.99 14.31 10.77
N HIS A 11 3.37 13.41 11.67
CA HIS A 11 4.18 12.24 11.32
C HIS A 11 3.45 11.34 10.31
N ALA A 12 2.21 10.97 10.57
CA ALA A 12 1.41 10.15 9.67
C ALA A 12 1.17 10.83 8.31
N ALA A 13 0.95 12.14 8.30
CA ALA A 13 0.78 12.93 7.08
C ALA A 13 2.06 12.95 6.23
N ASN A 14 3.23 13.03 6.85
CA ASN A 14 4.52 12.95 6.16
C ASN A 14 4.75 11.55 5.58
N LEU A 15 4.52 10.50 6.36
CA LEU A 15 4.70 9.11 5.92
C LEU A 15 3.84 8.77 4.71
N SER A 16 2.58 9.19 4.72
CA SER A 16 1.59 8.87 3.69
C SER A 16 1.65 9.75 2.43
N GLY A 17 2.41 10.85 2.46
CA GLY A 17 2.46 11.84 1.40
C GLY A 17 1.33 12.88 1.44
N VAL A 18 0.49 12.90 2.48
CA VAL A 18 -0.54 13.94 2.68
C VAL A 18 0.08 15.32 2.72
N GLN A 19 1.22 15.47 3.39
CA GLN A 19 1.91 16.76 3.51
C GLN A 19 2.32 17.35 2.15
N ASP A 20 2.60 16.50 1.16
CA ASP A 20 3.07 16.93 -0.16
C ASP A 20 2.02 17.76 -0.92
N PHE A 21 0.72 17.53 -0.67
CA PHE A 21 -0.36 18.27 -1.35
C PHE A 21 -1.07 19.27 -0.44
N LEU A 22 -1.01 19.14 0.88
CA LEU A 22 -1.67 20.06 1.80
C LEU A 22 -1.19 21.49 1.66
N GLY A 23 0.08 21.72 1.33
CA GLY A 23 0.64 23.05 1.11
C GLY A 23 0.01 23.79 -0.08
N SER A 24 -0.64 23.09 -1.01
CA SER A 24 -1.35 23.67 -2.16
C SER A 24 -2.86 23.85 -1.93
N ILE A 25 -3.37 23.39 -0.79
CA ILE A 25 -4.80 23.47 -0.46
C ILE A 25 -5.03 24.67 0.47
N PRO A 26 -5.99 25.57 0.16
CA PRO A 26 -6.41 26.61 1.10
C PRO A 26 -6.83 26.00 2.44
N ASN A 27 -6.42 26.61 3.53
CA ASN A 27 -6.61 26.17 4.93
C ASN A 27 -5.84 24.90 5.33
N GLY A 28 -5.11 24.23 4.44
CA GLY A 28 -4.23 23.12 4.78
C GLY A 28 -4.88 22.06 5.69
N TYR A 29 -4.35 21.87 6.89
CA TYR A 29 -4.88 20.91 7.88
C TYR A 29 -6.27 21.27 8.45
N ASP A 30 -6.69 22.51 8.37
CA ASP A 30 -8.00 22.98 8.84
C ASP A 30 -9.09 22.87 7.77
N LEU A 31 -8.75 22.28 6.59
CA LEU A 31 -9.71 22.05 5.53
C LEU A 31 -10.83 21.12 6.01
N GLN A 32 -12.07 21.62 6.03
CA GLN A 32 -13.23 20.79 6.26
C GLN A 32 -13.53 19.95 5.02
N LEU A 33 -13.29 18.64 5.14
CA LEU A 33 -13.59 17.71 4.07
C LEU A 33 -15.10 17.52 3.96
N ARG A 34 -15.61 17.64 2.73
CA ARG A 34 -16.99 17.26 2.41
C ARG A 34 -17.18 15.75 2.50
N GLU A 35 -18.42 15.29 2.42
CA GLU A 35 -18.75 13.86 2.43
C GLU A 35 -17.90 13.11 1.40
N ARG A 36 -17.35 11.96 1.80
CA ARG A 36 -16.49 11.09 0.98
C ARG A 36 -15.25 11.77 0.39
N GLY A 37 -14.80 12.90 1.01
CA GLY A 37 -13.63 13.63 0.52
C GLY A 37 -13.84 14.27 -0.84
N GLU A 38 -15.05 14.78 -1.12
CA GLU A 38 -15.36 15.50 -2.34
C GLU A 38 -14.42 16.69 -2.52
N GLY A 39 -13.87 16.85 -3.73
CA GLY A 39 -12.85 17.86 -4.04
C GLY A 39 -11.40 17.35 -3.96
N LEU A 40 -11.16 16.15 -3.41
CA LEU A 40 -9.85 15.53 -3.43
C LEU A 40 -9.72 14.54 -4.61
N SER A 41 -8.50 14.45 -5.17
CA SER A 41 -8.17 13.41 -6.17
C SER A 41 -8.19 12.00 -5.52
N GLY A 42 -8.26 10.94 -6.34
CA GLY A 42 -8.20 9.56 -5.86
C GLY A 42 -6.93 9.28 -5.04
N GLY A 43 -5.77 9.74 -5.52
CA GLY A 43 -4.49 9.58 -4.80
C GLY A 43 -4.47 10.35 -3.47
N GLN A 44 -5.04 11.56 -3.42
CA GLN A 44 -5.14 12.32 -2.16
C GLN A 44 -6.05 11.63 -1.13
N LYS A 45 -7.16 11.04 -1.58
CA LYS A 45 -8.04 10.23 -0.72
C LYS A 45 -7.33 9.00 -0.17
N GLN A 46 -6.55 8.30 -1.01
CA GLN A 46 -5.74 7.15 -0.58
C GLN A 46 -4.66 7.56 0.41
N ALA A 47 -3.92 8.63 0.15
CA ALA A 47 -2.91 9.14 1.09
C ALA A 47 -3.51 9.46 2.46
N LEU A 48 -4.70 10.09 2.50
CA LEU A 48 -5.42 10.34 3.76
C LEU A 48 -5.87 9.06 4.45
N ALA A 49 -6.36 8.06 3.71
CA ALA A 49 -6.73 6.77 4.28
C ALA A 49 -5.53 6.05 4.92
N ILE A 50 -4.37 6.10 4.24
CA ILE A 50 -3.11 5.56 4.77
C ILE A 50 -2.68 6.32 6.03
N ALA A 51 -2.71 7.68 6.00
CA ALA A 51 -2.39 8.50 7.18
C ALA A 51 -3.23 8.10 8.39
N ARG A 52 -4.54 7.90 8.21
CA ARG A 52 -5.46 7.47 9.28
C ARG A 52 -5.08 6.12 9.87
N GLY A 53 -4.58 5.19 9.06
CA GLY A 53 -4.08 3.89 9.52
C GLY A 53 -2.75 4.00 10.28
N LEU A 54 -1.93 5.02 9.98
CA LEU A 54 -0.60 5.21 10.55
C LEU A 54 -0.58 6.13 11.78
N VAL A 55 -1.63 6.92 12.03
CA VAL A 55 -1.65 7.93 13.10
C VAL A 55 -1.45 7.35 14.49
N LYS A 56 -1.87 6.11 14.69
CA LYS A 56 -1.59 5.35 15.91
C LYS A 56 -0.70 4.16 15.59
N LYS A 57 0.37 3.98 16.36
CA LYS A 57 1.19 2.79 16.25
C LYS A 57 0.37 1.57 16.69
N THR A 58 0.17 0.64 15.77
CA THR A 58 -0.59 -0.59 16.00
C THR A 58 0.29 -1.82 15.78
N PRO A 59 0.08 -2.92 16.52
CA PRO A 59 0.84 -4.15 16.33
C PRO A 59 0.57 -4.81 14.96
N MET A 60 -0.57 -4.49 14.35
CA MET A 60 -0.95 -4.99 13.02
C MET A 60 -1.58 -3.87 12.21
N LEU A 61 -1.15 -3.74 10.96
CA LEU A 61 -1.73 -2.86 9.95
C LEU A 61 -2.25 -3.69 8.78
N MET A 62 -3.49 -3.44 8.38
CA MET A 62 -4.10 -4.08 7.21
C MET A 62 -4.33 -3.04 6.12
N MET A 63 -3.88 -3.35 4.90
CA MET A 63 -4.04 -2.50 3.73
C MET A 63 -4.60 -3.30 2.56
N ASP A 64 -5.63 -2.77 1.92
CA ASP A 64 -6.23 -3.33 0.71
C ASP A 64 -6.06 -2.33 -0.44
N GLU A 65 -5.29 -2.74 -1.47
CA GLU A 65 -4.95 -1.94 -2.66
C GLU A 65 -4.55 -0.49 -2.36
N PRO A 66 -3.61 -0.23 -1.41
CA PRO A 66 -3.37 1.09 -0.85
C PRO A 66 -2.78 2.10 -1.84
N THR A 67 -2.31 1.64 -3.01
CA THR A 67 -1.66 2.51 -4.01
C THR A 67 -2.35 2.49 -5.38
N SER A 68 -3.58 1.97 -5.48
CA SER A 68 -4.30 1.83 -6.76
C SER A 68 -4.51 3.14 -7.52
N SER A 69 -4.61 4.27 -6.82
CA SER A 69 -4.79 5.62 -7.39
C SER A 69 -3.58 6.54 -7.20
N ILE A 70 -2.43 6.00 -6.78
CA ILE A 70 -1.20 6.74 -6.53
C ILE A 70 -0.24 6.55 -7.70
N ASP A 71 0.46 7.62 -8.10
CA ASP A 71 1.49 7.55 -9.13
C ASP A 71 2.76 6.82 -8.65
N THR A 72 3.58 6.35 -9.59
CA THR A 72 4.77 5.53 -9.31
C THR A 72 5.77 6.22 -8.37
N ARG A 73 5.97 7.53 -8.49
CA ARG A 73 6.94 8.27 -7.65
C ARG A 73 6.44 8.35 -6.21
N SER A 74 5.18 8.68 -6.02
CA SER A 74 4.53 8.75 -4.72
C SER A 74 4.45 7.36 -4.06
N GLU A 75 4.20 6.31 -4.85
CA GLU A 75 4.24 4.92 -4.38
C GLU A 75 5.62 4.53 -3.85
N GLN A 76 6.69 4.82 -4.60
CA GLN A 76 8.06 4.52 -4.15
C GLN A 76 8.41 5.23 -2.85
N LYS A 77 8.02 6.51 -2.71
CA LYS A 77 8.20 7.27 -1.46
C LYS A 77 7.46 6.62 -0.30
N LEU A 78 6.21 6.22 -0.53
CA LEU A 78 5.40 5.51 0.46
C LEU A 78 6.05 4.19 0.90
N ILE A 79 6.48 3.36 -0.04
CA ILE A 79 7.17 2.09 0.24
C ILE A 79 8.41 2.33 1.12
N PHE A 80 9.23 3.31 0.75
CA PHE A 80 10.43 3.68 1.52
C PHE A 80 10.07 4.07 2.97
N ASN A 81 9.04 4.88 3.15
CA ASN A 81 8.59 5.33 4.46
C ASN A 81 8.04 4.15 5.29
N LEU A 82 7.17 3.33 4.70
CA LEU A 82 6.54 2.19 5.38
C LEU A 82 7.57 1.12 5.80
N LYS A 83 8.59 0.85 4.98
CA LYS A 83 9.70 -0.06 5.35
C LYS A 83 10.39 0.33 6.67
N ARG A 84 10.47 1.63 6.93
CA ARG A 84 11.12 2.16 8.15
C ARG A 84 10.18 2.16 9.34
N GLU A 85 8.92 2.50 9.10
CA GLU A 85 7.92 2.68 10.15
C GLU A 85 7.40 1.34 10.69
N LEU A 86 7.20 0.34 9.82
CA LEU A 86 6.52 -0.91 10.16
C LEU A 86 7.45 -2.03 10.64
N LYS A 87 8.70 -1.72 11.02
CA LYS A 87 9.69 -2.74 11.45
C LYS A 87 9.21 -3.64 12.58
N ASP A 88 8.44 -3.09 13.51
CA ASP A 88 7.94 -3.77 14.70
C ASP A 88 6.44 -4.09 14.62
N SER A 89 5.86 -4.03 13.42
CA SER A 89 4.43 -4.26 13.20
C SER A 89 4.22 -5.36 12.16
N THR A 90 3.14 -6.10 12.28
CA THR A 90 2.70 -7.04 11.26
C THR A 90 1.94 -6.30 10.17
N LEU A 91 2.37 -6.42 8.91
CA LEU A 91 1.65 -5.89 7.77
C LEU A 91 0.89 -7.00 7.05
N LEU A 92 -0.43 -6.88 6.95
CA LEU A 92 -1.26 -7.65 6.03
C LEU A 92 -1.62 -6.77 4.84
N LEU A 93 -1.07 -7.11 3.67
CA LEU A 93 -1.21 -6.34 2.44
C LEU A 93 -1.93 -7.15 1.38
N VAL A 94 -3.02 -6.62 0.84
CA VAL A 94 -3.65 -7.12 -0.38
C VAL A 94 -3.27 -6.18 -1.51
N THR A 95 -2.66 -6.70 -2.58
CA THR A 95 -2.25 -5.89 -3.74
C THR A 95 -2.05 -6.74 -4.98
N HIS A 96 -2.26 -6.13 -6.14
CA HIS A 96 -1.85 -6.67 -7.44
C HIS A 96 -0.60 -5.94 -7.99
N ARG A 97 -0.03 -4.98 -7.25
CA ARG A 97 1.18 -4.24 -7.66
C ARG A 97 2.45 -4.93 -7.16
N PRO A 98 3.33 -5.40 -8.06
CA PRO A 98 4.56 -6.10 -7.68
C PRO A 98 5.51 -5.27 -6.83
N THR A 99 5.54 -3.95 -7.03
CA THR A 99 6.36 -2.99 -6.26
C THR A 99 6.04 -3.02 -4.76
N MET A 100 4.77 -3.20 -4.40
CA MET A 100 4.34 -3.27 -3.02
C MET A 100 4.83 -4.53 -2.28
N LEU A 101 5.21 -5.59 -3.01
CA LEU A 101 5.79 -6.80 -2.42
C LEU A 101 7.15 -6.54 -1.74
N GLU A 102 7.76 -5.39 -1.98
CA GLU A 102 8.93 -4.97 -1.23
C GLU A 102 8.70 -4.80 0.28
N LEU A 103 7.44 -4.63 0.70
CA LEU A 103 7.05 -4.44 2.10
C LEU A 103 6.84 -5.74 2.87
N VAL A 104 6.81 -6.89 2.19
CA VAL A 104 6.43 -8.17 2.79
C VAL A 104 7.50 -9.22 2.62
N ASP A 105 7.56 -10.18 3.56
CA ASP A 105 8.50 -11.31 3.55
C ASP A 105 7.84 -12.59 3.05
N ARG A 106 6.51 -12.66 3.14
CA ARG A 106 5.71 -13.83 2.80
C ARG A 106 4.59 -13.45 1.86
N VAL A 107 4.28 -14.33 0.90
CA VAL A 107 3.22 -14.11 -0.10
C VAL A 107 2.26 -15.30 -0.10
N ILE A 108 0.98 -14.99 -0.15
CA ILE A 108 -0.12 -15.93 -0.39
C ILE A 108 -0.75 -15.54 -1.71
N VAL A 109 -0.81 -16.47 -2.68
CA VAL A 109 -1.47 -16.27 -3.97
C VAL A 109 -2.81 -16.97 -3.95
N ILE A 110 -3.86 -16.23 -4.28
CA ILE A 110 -5.25 -16.73 -4.33
C ILE A 110 -5.75 -16.62 -5.75
N GLU A 111 -6.17 -17.74 -6.34
CA GLU A 111 -6.81 -17.81 -7.65
C GLU A 111 -8.16 -18.54 -7.51
N GLN A 112 -9.24 -17.95 -8.00
CA GLN A 112 -10.58 -18.52 -7.95
C GLN A 112 -10.99 -19.01 -6.55
N GLY A 113 -10.67 -18.23 -5.51
CA GLY A 113 -11.01 -18.55 -4.12
C GLY A 113 -10.16 -19.65 -3.48
N LYS A 114 -9.09 -20.13 -4.16
CA LYS A 114 -8.18 -21.17 -3.63
C LYS A 114 -6.76 -20.62 -3.49
N ILE A 115 -6.07 -21.06 -2.42
CA ILE A 115 -4.66 -20.78 -2.26
C ILE A 115 -3.87 -21.66 -3.23
N VAL A 116 -3.17 -21.02 -4.17
CA VAL A 116 -2.35 -21.71 -5.18
C VAL A 116 -0.86 -21.66 -4.87
N ALA A 117 -0.42 -20.72 -4.04
CA ALA A 117 0.93 -20.67 -3.49
C ALA A 117 0.92 -19.96 -2.13
N ASN A 118 1.81 -20.38 -1.23
CA ASN A 118 1.98 -19.78 0.09
C ASN A 118 3.39 -20.07 0.61
N GLY A 119 4.19 -19.05 0.83
CA GLY A 119 5.57 -19.22 1.27
C GLY A 119 6.36 -17.92 1.35
N PRO A 120 7.69 -18.02 1.60
CA PRO A 120 8.61 -16.90 1.48
C PRO A 120 8.44 -16.22 0.11
N LYS A 121 8.51 -14.90 0.09
CA LYS A 121 8.29 -14.09 -1.11
C LYS A 121 9.08 -14.59 -2.32
N ASP A 122 10.38 -14.77 -2.16
CA ASP A 122 11.27 -15.12 -3.26
C ASP A 122 10.94 -16.49 -3.86
N ASP A 123 10.53 -17.45 -3.05
CA ASP A 123 10.15 -18.79 -3.51
C ASP A 123 8.84 -18.75 -4.30
N VAL A 124 7.86 -17.99 -3.79
CA VAL A 124 6.57 -17.83 -4.48
C VAL A 124 6.74 -17.08 -5.81
N LEU A 125 7.58 -16.03 -5.86
CA LEU A 125 7.84 -15.30 -7.10
C LEU A 125 8.56 -16.17 -8.14
N LYS A 126 9.54 -17.01 -7.74
CA LYS A 126 10.18 -17.99 -8.62
C LYS A 126 9.17 -19.00 -9.17
N PHE A 127 8.30 -19.53 -8.32
CA PHE A 127 7.25 -20.46 -8.74
C PHE A 127 6.31 -19.83 -9.78
N LEU A 128 5.85 -18.61 -9.58
CA LEU A 128 4.97 -17.90 -10.52
C LEU A 128 5.66 -17.62 -11.85
N SER A 129 6.93 -17.24 -11.83
CA SER A 129 7.73 -17.00 -13.05
C SER A 129 7.90 -18.28 -13.87
N SER A 130 8.13 -19.44 -13.24
CA SER A 130 8.25 -20.73 -13.92
C SER A 130 6.91 -21.20 -14.53
N LYS A 131 5.80 -20.96 -13.84
CA LYS A 131 4.44 -21.27 -14.33
C LYS A 131 4.11 -20.47 -15.60
N ASN A 132 4.43 -19.18 -15.62
CA ASN A 132 4.18 -18.30 -16.78
C ASN A 132 5.02 -18.69 -18.01
N ASN A 133 6.28 -19.09 -17.82
CA ASN A 133 7.15 -19.53 -18.91
C ASN A 133 6.66 -20.84 -19.55
N ASN A 134 6.08 -21.74 -18.78
CA ASN A 134 5.52 -23.00 -19.31
C ASN A 134 4.23 -22.76 -20.11
N LEU A 135 3.39 -21.80 -19.71
CA LEU A 135 2.18 -21.43 -20.44
C LEU A 135 2.49 -20.76 -21.79
N SER A 136 3.51 -19.90 -21.83
CA SER A 136 3.93 -19.22 -23.07
C SER A 136 4.59 -20.16 -24.09
N ASN A 137 5.21 -21.26 -23.67
CA ASN A 137 5.79 -22.27 -24.55
C ASN A 137 4.73 -23.23 -25.15
N THR A 138 3.64 -23.47 -24.42
CA THR A 138 2.56 -24.36 -24.90
C THR A 138 1.67 -23.69 -25.95
N SER A 139 1.59 -22.35 -25.95
CA SER A 139 0.84 -21.59 -26.97
C SER A 139 1.60 -21.42 -28.30
N LYS A 140 2.93 -21.60 -28.34
CA LYS A 140 3.75 -21.50 -29.55
C LYS A 140 3.89 -22.81 -30.35
N GLN A 141 3.36 -23.92 -29.86
CA GLN A 141 3.38 -25.22 -30.52
C GLN A 141 2.07 -25.61 -31.23
N LYS A 142 1.11 -24.67 -31.31
CA LYS A 142 -0.22 -24.94 -31.93
C LYS A 142 -0.48 -24.15 -33.22
N ASP A 143 0.56 -23.59 -33.85
CA ASP A 143 0.48 -23.00 -35.20
C ASP A 143 1.28 -23.84 -36.21
#